data_a322e7ac0d872c1dba771059cba453ed
#
_entry.id   a322e7ac0d872c1dba771059cba453ed
#
_cell.length_a   1.000
_cell.length_b   1.000
_cell.length_c   1.000
_cell.angle_alpha   90.00
_cell.angle_beta   90.00
_cell.angle_gamma   90.00
#
_symmetry.space_group_name_H-M   'P 1'
#
loop_
_entity.id
_entity.type
_entity.pdbx_description
1 polymer ?
#
loop_
_entity_poly.entity_id
_entity_poly.type
_entity_poly.pdbx_seq_one_letter_code
_entity_poly.pdbx_strand_id
1 'polypeptide(L)'
;MSDANDPNALSSAPQERLPTRNWRFDFGSYAETRHFLDQMADLSRREDYYPNVSFGKTYVNISIDAEGQAALAGRNSSFTGEMEALAAAAKA
;
A
#
# COMPACT_ATOMS: atom_id res chain seq x y z
N MET A 1 -16.41 -29.65 -13.18
CA MET A 1 -16.21 -28.93 -13.26
C MET A 1 -16.08 -28.36 -13.38
N SER A 2 -15.98 -28.60 -12.88
CA SER A 2 -15.75 -27.82 -12.81
C SER A 2 -15.56 -27.28 -12.84
N ASP A 3 -15.50 -27.22 -12.47
CA ASP A 3 -15.31 -26.50 -12.48
C ASP A 3 -15.19 -25.98 -12.67
N ALA A 4 -15.28 -26.32 -12.51
CA ALA A 4 -15.01 -25.60 -12.61
C ALA A 4 -15.16 -25.03 -12.84
N ASN A 5 -15.46 -24.98 -12.62
CA ASN A 5 -15.40 -24.26 -12.76
C ASN A 5 -15.41 -23.56 -12.69
N ASP A 6 -15.50 -23.50 -12.44
CA ASP A 6 -15.15 -22.65 -12.26
C ASP A 6 -14.97 -21.82 -12.59
N PRO A 7 -15.24 -21.57 -12.38
CA PRO A 7 -14.65 -20.68 -12.57
C PRO A 7 -14.23 -20.16 -12.45
N ASN A 8 -14.10 -20.15 -11.87
CA ASN A 8 -13.38 -19.63 -11.66
C ASN A 8 -12.82 -19.96 -11.48
N ALA A 9 -13.07 -20.53 -11.31
CA ALA A 9 -12.13 -20.68 -11.18
C ALA A 9 -11.51 -20.78 -11.77
N LEU A 10 -11.55 -20.70 -11.93
CA LEU A 10 -10.63 -20.51 -12.41
C LEU A 10 -10.04 -19.98 -12.71
N SER A 11 -9.95 -19.70 -12.53
CA SER A 11 -9.13 -19.03 -12.65
C SER A 11 -8.53 -18.70 -12.57
N SER A 12 -8.30 -18.78 -12.33
CA SER A 12 -7.55 -18.42 -12.11
C SER A 12 -6.72 -18.43 -11.98
N ALA A 13 -6.50 -18.61 -11.93
CA ALA A 13 -5.57 -18.67 -11.78
C ALA A 13 -4.89 -18.49 -11.53
N PRO A 14 -4.64 -18.36 -11.39
CA PRO A 14 -3.84 -18.23 -10.89
C PRO A 14 -3.35 -17.78 -10.21
N GLN A 15 -3.49 -17.88 -9.64
CA GLN A 15 -2.95 -17.70 -9.04
C GLN A 15 -1.66 -17.51 -8.50
N GLU A 16 -0.94 -17.33 -8.91
CA GLU A 16 0.38 -16.90 -8.57
C GLU A 16 0.49 -15.46 -8.34
N ARG A 17 -0.60 -14.77 -8.37
CA ARG A 17 -0.70 -13.35 -8.21
C ARG A 17 -0.71 -13.04 -6.72
N LEU A 18 0.12 -12.08 -6.30
CA LEU A 18 0.14 -11.64 -4.93
C LEU A 18 -1.17 -10.93 -4.60
N PRO A 19 -1.68 -11.09 -3.37
CA PRO A 19 -2.86 -10.33 -2.98
C PRO A 19 -2.51 -8.86 -2.78
N THR A 20 -3.51 -8.01 -2.90
CA THR A 20 -3.35 -6.60 -2.57
C THR A 20 -3.01 -6.51 -1.09
N ARG A 21 -2.01 -5.71 -0.76
CA ARG A 21 -1.64 -5.48 0.63
C ARG A 21 -2.21 -4.15 1.07
N ASN A 22 -2.65 -4.11 2.33
CA ASN A 22 -3.29 -2.92 2.89
C ASN A 22 -2.62 -2.55 4.20
N TRP A 23 -2.44 -1.25 4.39
CA TRP A 23 -1.92 -0.69 5.64
C TRP A 23 -2.92 0.31 6.16
N ARG A 24 -3.10 0.33 7.45
CA ARG A 24 -3.87 1.39 8.09
C ARG A 24 -3.05 1.99 9.20
N PHE A 25 -2.92 3.31 9.16
CA PHE A 25 -2.20 4.05 10.19
C PHE A 25 -3.17 5.00 10.87
N ASP A 26 -3.19 4.96 12.19
CA ASP A 26 -4.06 5.83 12.98
C ASP A 26 -3.20 6.85 13.71
N PHE A 27 -3.67 8.10 13.73
CA PHE A 27 -2.94 9.22 14.31
C PHE A 27 -3.79 9.89 15.39
N GLY A 28 -3.13 10.69 16.23
CA GLY A 28 -3.82 11.34 17.32
C GLY A 28 -4.49 12.65 16.94
N SER A 29 -4.13 13.21 15.78
CA SER A 29 -4.68 14.49 15.35
C SER A 29 -4.60 14.62 13.84
N TYR A 30 -5.35 15.57 13.31
CA TYR A 30 -5.31 15.86 11.89
C TYR A 30 -3.92 16.40 11.47
N ALA A 31 -3.27 17.13 12.36
CA ALA A 31 -1.94 17.63 12.07
C ALA A 31 -0.95 16.48 11.83
N GLU A 32 -1.03 15.44 12.65
CA GLU A 32 -0.19 14.26 12.45
C GLU A 32 -0.50 13.55 11.14
N THR A 33 -1.79 13.44 10.83
CA THR A 33 -2.25 12.82 9.59
C THR A 33 -1.69 13.57 8.39
N ARG A 34 -1.80 14.90 8.39
CA ARG A 34 -1.29 15.71 7.30
C ARG A 34 0.22 15.63 7.17
N HIS A 35 0.91 15.59 8.29
CA HIS A 35 2.36 15.45 8.27
C HIS A 35 2.77 14.14 7.57
N PHE A 36 2.08 13.05 7.92
CA PHE A 36 2.34 11.76 7.29
C PHE A 36 2.04 11.82 5.78
N LEU A 37 0.91 12.41 5.40
CA LEU A 37 0.54 12.49 4.00
C LEU A 37 1.54 13.30 3.19
N ASP A 38 2.06 14.39 3.76
CA ASP A 38 3.07 15.19 3.09
C ASP A 38 4.36 14.40 2.89
N GLN A 39 4.75 13.64 3.89
CA GLN A 39 5.94 12.79 3.80
C GLN A 39 5.74 11.67 2.79
N MET A 40 4.53 11.11 2.73
CA MET A 40 4.23 10.08 1.74
C MET A 40 4.30 10.62 0.32
N ALA A 41 3.87 11.86 0.11
CA ALA A 41 3.96 12.47 -1.21
C ALA A 41 5.41 12.59 -1.64
N ASP A 42 6.30 12.96 -0.73
CA ASP A 42 7.72 13.04 -1.04
C ASP A 42 8.31 11.66 -1.34
N LEU A 43 7.92 10.66 -0.56
CA LEU A 43 8.39 9.30 -0.77
C LEU A 43 7.94 8.78 -2.13
N SER A 44 6.68 9.02 -2.49
CA SER A 44 6.14 8.59 -3.77
C SER A 44 6.88 9.22 -4.93
N ARG A 45 7.20 10.52 -4.83
CA ARG A 45 7.95 11.19 -5.88
C ARG A 45 9.36 10.63 -6.00
N ARG A 46 10.00 10.39 -4.86
CA ARG A 46 11.37 9.90 -4.85
C ARG A 46 11.47 8.49 -5.43
N GLU A 47 10.48 7.64 -5.11
CA GLU A 47 10.48 6.26 -5.56
C GLU A 47 9.72 6.07 -6.89
N ASP A 48 9.10 7.12 -7.38
CA ASP A 48 8.32 7.08 -8.62
C ASP A 48 7.24 6.00 -8.56
N TYR A 49 6.55 5.92 -7.43
CA TYR A 49 5.45 5.00 -7.24
C TYR A 49 4.39 5.61 -6.35
N TYR A 50 3.15 5.58 -6.82
CA TYR A 50 2.03 6.20 -6.12
C TYR A 50 0.99 5.14 -5.75
N PRO A 51 0.95 4.71 -4.50
CA PRO A 51 -0.04 3.72 -4.07
C PRO A 51 -1.43 4.36 -3.98
N ASN A 52 -2.45 3.51 -3.83
CA ASN A 52 -3.78 4.00 -3.57
C ASN A 52 -3.84 4.46 -2.11
N VAL A 53 -4.29 5.68 -1.91
CA VAL A 53 -4.36 6.28 -0.57
C VAL A 53 -5.75 6.82 -0.34
N SER A 54 -6.34 6.46 0.80
CA SER A 54 -7.55 7.11 1.28
C SER A 54 -7.31 7.49 2.73
N PHE A 55 -7.91 8.58 3.17
CA PHE A 55 -7.65 9.06 4.52
C PHE A 55 -8.84 9.80 5.08
N GLY A 56 -8.90 9.84 6.39
CA GLY A 56 -9.83 10.68 7.12
C GLY A 56 -9.05 11.65 7.98
N LYS A 57 -9.70 12.15 9.01
CA LYS A 57 -9.10 13.17 9.85
C LYS A 57 -7.92 12.64 10.67
N THR A 58 -8.02 11.38 11.11
CA THR A 58 -7.01 10.80 11.98
C THR A 58 -6.53 9.43 11.52
N TYR A 59 -6.74 9.09 10.25
CA TYR A 59 -6.27 7.80 9.75
C TYR A 59 -5.89 7.90 8.28
N VAL A 60 -5.04 6.96 7.85
CA VAL A 60 -4.64 6.82 6.45
C VAL A 60 -4.66 5.34 6.12
N ASN A 61 -5.32 5.00 5.02
CA ASN A 61 -5.30 3.64 4.48
C ASN A 61 -4.51 3.66 3.18
N ILE A 62 -3.60 2.72 3.04
CA ILE A 62 -2.76 2.61 1.85
C ILE A 62 -2.89 1.21 1.29
N SER A 63 -3.08 1.11 -0.02
CA SER A 63 -3.20 -0.18 -0.69
C SER A 63 -2.19 -0.27 -1.82
N ILE A 64 -1.49 -1.40 -1.89
CA ILE A 64 -0.56 -1.68 -2.97
C ILE A 64 -0.99 -2.99 -3.60
N ASP A 65 -1.38 -2.94 -4.87
CA ASP A 65 -1.84 -4.12 -5.57
C ASP A 65 -0.66 -5.02 -5.98
N ALA A 66 -0.99 -6.17 -6.57
CA ALA A 66 0.02 -7.14 -6.94
C ALA A 66 1.05 -6.55 -7.90
N GLU A 67 0.59 -5.75 -8.84
CA GLU A 67 1.46 -5.14 -9.83
C GLU A 67 2.43 -4.18 -9.17
N GLY A 68 1.94 -3.36 -8.24
CA GLY A 68 2.79 -2.43 -7.50
C GLY A 68 3.80 -3.16 -6.64
N GLN A 69 3.38 -4.24 -5.98
CA GLN A 69 4.29 -5.03 -5.16
C GLN A 69 5.42 -5.62 -6.01
N ALA A 70 5.06 -6.13 -7.19
CA ALA A 70 6.06 -6.71 -8.09
C ALA A 70 7.04 -5.64 -8.58
N ALA A 71 6.54 -4.46 -8.91
CA ALA A 71 7.39 -3.37 -9.39
C ALA A 71 8.39 -2.94 -8.31
N LEU A 72 7.92 -2.80 -7.07
CA LEU A 72 8.79 -2.40 -5.96
C LEU A 72 9.82 -3.48 -5.66
N ALA A 73 9.39 -4.75 -5.65
CA ALA A 73 10.30 -5.86 -5.41
C ALA A 73 11.35 -5.95 -6.51
N GLY A 74 10.97 -5.70 -7.75
CA GLY A 74 11.89 -5.76 -8.87
C GLY A 74 12.98 -4.70 -8.79
N ARG A 75 12.72 -3.60 -8.08
CA ARG A 75 13.70 -2.54 -7.86
C ARG A 75 14.42 -2.67 -6.54
N ASN A 76 14.08 -3.67 -5.77
CA ASN A 76 14.64 -3.82 -4.43
C ASN A 76 14.36 -2.59 -3.57
N SER A 77 13.16 -2.06 -3.71
CA SER A 77 12.78 -0.81 -3.06
C SER A 77 12.47 -1.01 -1.58
N SER A 78 12.81 -0.02 -0.76
CA SER A 78 12.48 -0.01 0.65
C SER A 78 11.21 0.80 0.93
N PHE A 79 10.38 1.00 -0.08
CA PHE A 79 9.19 1.86 0.01
C PHE A 79 8.33 1.54 1.23
N THR A 80 7.95 0.26 1.40
CA THR A 80 7.04 -0.10 2.50
C THR A 80 7.68 0.10 3.86
N GLY A 81 8.97 -0.21 3.99
CA GLY A 81 9.69 0.03 5.23
C GLY A 81 9.77 1.50 5.58
N GLU A 82 10.06 2.33 4.58
CA GLU A 82 10.12 3.78 4.79
C GLU A 82 8.74 4.33 5.13
N MET A 83 7.71 3.84 4.47
CA MET A 83 6.33 4.24 4.74
C MET A 83 5.98 4.00 6.21
N GLU A 84 6.31 2.81 6.72
CA GLU A 84 6.03 2.47 8.10
C GLU A 84 6.83 3.35 9.06
N ALA A 85 8.07 3.65 8.71
CA ALA A 85 8.90 4.54 9.52
C ALA A 85 8.34 5.95 9.56
N LEU A 86 7.83 6.44 8.43
CA LEU A 86 7.21 7.76 8.37
C LEU A 86 5.96 7.84 9.25
N ALA A 87 5.17 6.79 9.28
CA ALA A 87 3.98 6.75 10.11
C ALA A 87 4.37 6.81 11.59
N ALA A 88 5.38 6.06 11.98
CA ALA A 88 5.86 6.07 13.36
C ALA A 88 6.39 7.45 13.75
N ALA A 89 7.13 8.09 12.84
CA ALA A 89 7.68 9.40 13.10
C ALA A 89 6.59 10.47 13.23
N ALA A 90 5.51 10.34 12.46
CA ALA A 90 4.42 11.32 12.49
C ALA A 90 3.66 11.28 13.81
N LYS A 91 3.69 10.13 14.49
CA LYS A 91 3.01 9.99 15.78
C LYS A 91 3.84 10.50 16.96
N ALA A 92 5.11 10.72 16.74
CA ALA A 92 6.02 11.05 17.83
C ALA A 92 5.86 12.50 18.30
#